data_728882905856ce677d50c59b0c1694bb
#
_entry.id   728882905856ce677d50c59b0c1694bb
#
_cell.length_a   1.000
_cell.length_b   1.000
_cell.length_c   1.000
_cell.angle_alpha   90.00
_cell.angle_beta   90.00
_cell.angle_gamma   90.00
#
_symmetry.space_group_name_H-M   'P 1'
#
loop_
_entity.id
_entity.type
_entity.pdbx_description
1 polymer ?
#
loop_
_entity_poly.entity_id
_entity_poly.type
_entity_poly.pdbx_seq_one_letter_code
_entity_poly.pdbx_strand_id
1 'polypeptide(L)'
;MDFGLHLGTRGAAGNADGLRALAQRADQLGLAYLGFSDHIVFTRESSSQYPYSPDGKHPVQGHGFCLDQLTCMTFAAAVTKSIRLLSSVMVVPHRPPVLTAKMLASIDVLSNGRVTMGAGVGWLAEEMAVLGSPPYEVRGAASNEYIAAFRALWTQASPAHQGAHVNFRDVVFEPKPVQTSIPIWIGGEGKAARRRAGRIGDGWYPMIRNPKDPLDTAAAFAASLADVRREAELAGRDPMRLDVGVFAGGLVVGAPVLDRSGKRVAFTGSPAQVADDARGYKDAGAKHLVVGFESNVLSEALDRLEVFAKEVVPLV
;
A
#
# COMPACT_ATOMS: atom_id res chain seq x y z
N MET A 1 -12.88 -8.62 9.85
CA MET A 1 -11.71 -8.21 9.03
C MET A 1 -12.22 -7.49 7.80
N ASP A 2 -11.65 -6.36 7.46
CA ASP A 2 -12.01 -5.66 6.23
C ASP A 2 -11.17 -6.18 5.06
N PHE A 3 -11.78 -6.22 3.87
CA PHE A 3 -11.10 -6.72 2.68
C PHE A 3 -10.90 -5.61 1.65
N GLY A 4 -9.81 -5.67 0.92
CA GLY A 4 -9.50 -4.73 -0.17
C GLY A 4 -8.96 -5.44 -1.40
N LEU A 5 -9.00 -4.72 -2.52
CA LEU A 5 -8.44 -5.12 -3.81
C LEU A 5 -7.27 -4.23 -4.19
N HIS A 6 -6.15 -4.80 -4.54
CA HIS A 6 -5.02 -4.10 -5.14
C HIS A 6 -5.09 -4.17 -6.67
N LEU A 7 -5.15 -3.02 -7.34
CA LEU A 7 -5.34 -2.93 -8.81
C LEU A 7 -4.04 -2.87 -9.61
N GLY A 8 -2.92 -2.53 -9.00
CA GLY A 8 -1.60 -2.55 -9.65
C GLY A 8 -1.33 -1.49 -10.72
N THR A 9 -2.24 -0.58 -11.02
CA THR A 9 -2.13 0.53 -12.03
C THR A 9 -1.74 0.09 -13.44
N ARG A 10 -1.91 -1.20 -13.77
CA ARG A 10 -1.54 -1.85 -15.03
C ARG A 10 -2.50 -3.01 -15.37
N GLY A 11 -2.20 -3.73 -16.45
CA GLY A 11 -3.04 -4.85 -16.89
C GLY A 11 -4.46 -4.42 -17.19
N ALA A 12 -5.46 -5.14 -16.69
CA ALA A 12 -6.86 -4.79 -16.85
C ALA A 12 -7.22 -3.41 -16.32
N ALA A 13 -6.54 -2.93 -15.26
CA ALA A 13 -6.71 -1.60 -14.69
C ALA A 13 -5.87 -0.51 -15.40
N GLY A 14 -5.10 -0.84 -16.44
CA GLY A 14 -4.20 0.07 -17.13
C GLY A 14 -4.87 1.03 -18.14
N ASN A 15 -6.19 1.15 -18.13
CA ASN A 15 -6.95 2.07 -18.96
C ASN A 15 -8.24 2.53 -18.25
N ALA A 16 -8.89 3.56 -18.79
CA ALA A 16 -10.03 4.19 -18.13
C ALA A 16 -11.23 3.25 -17.91
N ASP A 17 -11.52 2.39 -18.87
CA ASP A 17 -12.70 1.50 -18.79
C ASP A 17 -12.45 0.37 -17.79
N GLY A 18 -11.29 -0.25 -17.84
CA GLY A 18 -10.91 -1.29 -16.90
C GLY A 18 -10.78 -0.79 -15.46
N LEU A 19 -10.13 0.37 -15.28
CA LEU A 19 -10.01 0.99 -13.96
C LEU A 19 -11.40 1.33 -13.38
N ARG A 20 -12.28 1.92 -14.18
CA ARG A 20 -13.67 2.23 -13.79
C ARG A 20 -14.44 0.98 -13.41
N ALA A 21 -14.44 -0.04 -14.28
CA ALA A 21 -15.19 -1.25 -14.07
C ALA A 21 -14.77 -1.98 -12.80
N LEU A 22 -13.46 -2.15 -12.58
CA LEU A 22 -12.92 -2.83 -11.39
C LEU A 22 -13.18 -2.01 -10.11
N ALA A 23 -12.97 -0.69 -10.16
CA ALA A 23 -13.19 0.18 -9.01
C ALA A 23 -14.67 0.18 -8.58
N GLN A 24 -15.59 0.38 -9.53
CA GLN A 24 -17.02 0.37 -9.26
C GLN A 24 -17.50 -1.00 -8.78
N ARG A 25 -16.96 -2.08 -9.36
CA ARG A 25 -17.36 -3.43 -8.95
C ARG A 25 -16.87 -3.76 -7.54
N ALA A 26 -15.65 -3.39 -7.18
CA ALA A 26 -15.13 -3.56 -5.83
C ALA A 26 -15.96 -2.77 -4.79
N ASP A 27 -16.34 -1.54 -5.12
CA ASP A 27 -17.22 -0.70 -4.28
C ASP A 27 -18.62 -1.31 -4.09
N GLN A 28 -19.24 -1.81 -5.19
CA GLN A 28 -20.54 -2.48 -5.17
C GLN A 28 -20.53 -3.79 -4.37
N LEU A 29 -19.43 -4.52 -4.37
CA LEU A 29 -19.23 -5.76 -3.61
C LEU A 29 -18.92 -5.50 -2.13
N GLY A 30 -18.84 -4.24 -1.71
CA GLY A 30 -18.61 -3.86 -0.32
C GLY A 30 -17.18 -4.04 0.16
N LEU A 31 -16.20 -4.08 -0.74
CA LEU A 31 -14.79 -4.07 -0.32
C LEU A 31 -14.44 -2.74 0.34
N ALA A 32 -13.59 -2.80 1.35
CA ALA A 32 -13.21 -1.63 2.15
C ALA A 32 -12.10 -0.78 1.50
N TYR A 33 -11.20 -1.40 0.74
CA TYR A 33 -10.03 -0.71 0.18
C TYR A 33 -9.80 -1.03 -1.28
N LEU A 34 -9.35 0.01 -2.02
CA LEU A 34 -8.85 -0.08 -3.38
C LEU A 34 -7.39 0.40 -3.37
N GLY A 35 -6.45 -0.50 -3.60
CA GLY A 35 -5.02 -0.25 -3.53
C GLY A 35 -4.40 0.02 -4.91
N PHE A 36 -3.45 0.97 -4.97
CA PHE A 36 -2.76 1.38 -6.18
C PHE A 36 -1.25 1.34 -6.00
N SER A 37 -0.52 0.76 -6.96
CA SER A 37 0.95 0.73 -6.99
C SER A 37 1.54 2.10 -7.30
N ASP A 38 2.80 2.31 -6.96
CA ASP A 38 3.52 3.54 -7.24
C ASP A 38 4.85 3.26 -7.95
N HIS A 39 4.87 3.53 -9.26
CA HIS A 39 6.06 3.69 -10.07
C HIS A 39 5.80 4.82 -11.07
N ILE A 40 6.82 5.61 -11.38
CA ILE A 40 6.75 6.75 -12.29
C ILE A 40 7.53 6.44 -13.57
N VAL A 41 8.74 5.88 -13.42
CA VAL A 41 9.61 5.55 -14.54
C VAL A 41 10.48 4.34 -14.22
N PHE A 42 10.70 3.48 -15.21
CA PHE A 42 11.68 2.40 -15.12
C PHE A 42 12.86 2.71 -16.05
N THR A 43 14.06 2.54 -15.55
CA THR A 43 15.26 2.59 -16.39
C THR A 43 15.40 1.26 -17.17
N ARG A 44 15.96 1.33 -18.39
CA ARG A 44 16.17 0.12 -19.21
C ARG A 44 17.12 -0.87 -18.53
N GLU A 45 18.12 -0.34 -17.86
CA GLU A 45 19.08 -1.10 -17.08
C GLU A 45 18.97 -0.67 -15.62
N SER A 46 19.04 -1.62 -14.72
CA SER A 46 18.96 -1.41 -13.28
C SER A 46 19.85 -2.42 -12.57
N SER A 47 20.65 -1.95 -11.61
CA SER A 47 21.38 -2.77 -10.66
C SER A 47 20.58 -3.10 -9.40
N SER A 48 19.52 -2.31 -9.15
CA SER A 48 18.61 -2.50 -8.03
C SER A 48 17.86 -3.81 -8.15
N GLN A 49 17.73 -4.52 -7.02
CA GLN A 49 17.02 -5.80 -6.96
C GLN A 49 15.61 -5.58 -6.39
N TYR A 50 14.60 -6.05 -7.12
CA TYR A 50 13.22 -6.02 -6.63
C TYR A 50 13.07 -6.96 -5.42
N PRO A 51 12.65 -6.44 -4.25
CA PRO A 51 12.70 -7.22 -3.00
C PRO A 51 11.67 -8.35 -2.92
N TYR A 52 10.66 -8.37 -3.80
CA TYR A 52 9.53 -9.30 -3.72
C TYR A 52 9.53 -10.38 -4.79
N SER A 53 10.62 -10.51 -5.55
CA SER A 53 10.80 -11.61 -6.49
C SER A 53 12.09 -12.37 -6.20
N PRO A 54 12.13 -13.71 -6.41
CA PRO A 54 13.32 -14.51 -6.18
C PRO A 54 14.48 -14.18 -7.13
N ASP A 55 14.18 -13.67 -8.33
CA ASP A 55 15.16 -13.30 -9.36
C ASP A 55 15.54 -11.81 -9.31
N GLY A 56 14.98 -11.06 -8.37
CA GLY A 56 15.24 -9.62 -8.20
C GLY A 56 14.66 -8.74 -9.30
N LYS A 57 13.82 -9.27 -10.20
CA LYS A 57 13.23 -8.51 -11.31
C LYS A 57 11.81 -8.09 -11.00
N HIS A 58 11.49 -6.84 -11.32
CA HIS A 58 10.12 -6.34 -11.25
C HIS A 58 9.35 -6.74 -12.52
N PRO A 59 8.08 -7.19 -12.43
CA PRO A 59 7.31 -7.68 -13.58
C PRO A 59 7.19 -6.73 -14.77
N VAL A 60 7.21 -5.42 -14.53
CA VAL A 60 7.08 -4.41 -15.61
C VAL A 60 8.41 -3.75 -16.02
N GLN A 61 9.53 -4.16 -15.48
CA GLN A 61 10.83 -3.53 -15.72
C GLN A 61 11.20 -3.48 -17.23
N GLY A 62 10.71 -4.44 -18.03
CA GLY A 62 11.02 -4.51 -19.45
C GLY A 62 10.22 -3.53 -20.34
N HIS A 63 9.04 -3.08 -19.91
CA HIS A 63 8.16 -2.21 -20.70
C HIS A 63 7.72 -0.94 -19.98
N GLY A 64 7.89 -0.87 -18.66
CA GLY A 64 7.65 0.32 -17.83
C GLY A 64 6.21 0.80 -17.73
N PHE A 65 5.24 0.05 -18.28
CA PHE A 65 3.85 0.52 -18.32
C PHE A 65 3.19 0.46 -16.93
N CYS A 66 2.91 1.63 -16.39
CA CYS A 66 2.05 1.84 -15.22
C CYS A 66 1.43 3.24 -15.30
N LEU A 67 0.20 3.39 -14.83
CA LEU A 67 -0.41 4.70 -14.65
C LEU A 67 0.08 5.32 -13.34
N ASP A 68 0.13 6.66 -13.27
CA ASP A 68 0.47 7.36 -12.03
C ASP A 68 -0.53 7.05 -10.91
N GLN A 69 -0.01 6.75 -9.73
CA GLN A 69 -0.79 6.33 -8.57
C GLN A 69 -1.85 7.36 -8.16
N LEU A 70 -1.45 8.63 -8.00
CA LEU A 70 -2.36 9.67 -7.51
C LEU A 70 -3.43 10.03 -8.56
N THR A 71 -3.06 9.94 -9.83
CA THR A 71 -4.01 10.09 -10.95
C THR A 71 -5.06 8.97 -10.92
N CYS A 72 -4.65 7.71 -10.72
CA CYS A 72 -5.58 6.59 -10.57
C CYS A 72 -6.47 6.74 -9.33
N MET A 73 -5.92 7.16 -8.20
CA MET A 73 -6.70 7.42 -6.98
C MET A 73 -7.74 8.53 -7.20
N THR A 74 -7.37 9.61 -7.89
CA THR A 74 -8.30 10.70 -8.24
C THR A 74 -9.43 10.22 -9.14
N PHE A 75 -9.08 9.42 -10.17
CA PHE A 75 -10.09 8.84 -11.06
C PHE A 75 -11.04 7.91 -10.30
N ALA A 76 -10.51 7.03 -9.44
CA ALA A 76 -11.30 6.13 -8.63
C ALA A 76 -12.20 6.89 -7.63
N ALA A 77 -11.71 8.00 -7.05
CA ALA A 77 -12.52 8.87 -6.20
C ALA A 77 -13.81 9.34 -6.88
N ALA A 78 -13.71 9.69 -8.16
CA ALA A 78 -14.81 10.22 -8.95
C ALA A 78 -15.86 9.16 -9.37
N VAL A 79 -15.44 7.88 -9.46
CA VAL A 79 -16.31 6.80 -9.98
C VAL A 79 -16.80 5.83 -8.91
N THR A 80 -16.40 6.02 -7.64
CA THR A 80 -16.78 5.19 -6.48
C THR A 80 -17.42 6.04 -5.39
N LYS A 81 -18.11 5.41 -4.41
CA LYS A 81 -18.87 6.11 -3.37
C LYS A 81 -18.36 5.86 -1.95
N SER A 82 -18.00 4.64 -1.60
CA SER A 82 -17.73 4.21 -0.23
C SER A 82 -16.33 3.59 -0.02
N ILE A 83 -15.81 2.90 -1.02
CA ILE A 83 -14.50 2.24 -0.92
C ILE A 83 -13.36 3.24 -0.66
N ARG A 84 -12.48 2.93 0.28
CA ARG A 84 -11.31 3.76 0.61
C ARG A 84 -10.21 3.59 -0.45
N LEU A 85 -9.48 4.66 -0.69
CA LEU A 85 -8.41 4.75 -1.69
C LEU A 85 -7.06 4.64 -0.97
N LEU A 86 -6.37 3.52 -1.19
CA LEU A 86 -5.10 3.21 -0.53
C LEU A 86 -3.95 3.35 -1.52
N SER A 87 -3.00 4.24 -1.25
CA SER A 87 -1.69 4.11 -1.91
C SER A 87 -0.98 2.85 -1.39
N SER A 88 -0.69 1.86 -2.26
CA SER A 88 -0.26 0.53 -1.84
C SER A 88 1.07 0.07 -2.51
N VAL A 89 2.24 0.65 -2.17
CA VAL A 89 2.41 1.80 -1.30
C VAL A 89 3.01 2.96 -2.08
N MET A 90 2.73 4.21 -1.67
CA MET A 90 3.42 5.37 -2.22
C MET A 90 4.91 5.32 -1.87
N VAL A 91 5.77 5.51 -2.84
CA VAL A 91 7.19 5.75 -2.59
C VAL A 91 7.35 7.22 -2.19
N VAL A 92 7.41 7.45 -0.88
CA VAL A 92 7.34 8.80 -0.29
C VAL A 92 8.32 9.80 -0.90
N PRO A 93 9.61 9.45 -1.15
CA PRO A 93 10.57 10.42 -1.70
C PRO A 93 10.50 10.62 -3.23
N HIS A 94 9.60 9.95 -3.96
CA HIS A 94 9.51 10.11 -5.43
C HIS A 94 9.01 11.49 -5.85
N ARG A 95 8.23 12.18 -5.00
CA ARG A 95 7.60 13.46 -5.34
C ARG A 95 7.96 14.55 -4.32
N PRO A 96 7.99 15.83 -4.72
CA PRO A 96 8.17 16.94 -3.79
C PRO A 96 7.13 16.92 -2.68
N PRO A 97 7.52 17.01 -1.39
CA PRO A 97 6.62 16.71 -0.27
C PRO A 97 5.44 17.67 -0.16
N VAL A 98 5.64 18.98 -0.37
CA VAL A 98 4.54 19.95 -0.29
C VAL A 98 3.51 19.71 -1.39
N LEU A 99 3.94 19.37 -2.61
CA LEU A 99 3.06 19.02 -3.71
C LEU A 99 2.30 17.72 -3.40
N THR A 100 2.99 16.71 -2.89
CA THR A 100 2.38 15.42 -2.52
C THR A 100 1.31 15.59 -1.43
N ALA A 101 1.62 16.36 -0.38
CA ALA A 101 0.65 16.69 0.66
C ALA A 101 -0.60 17.38 0.09
N LYS A 102 -0.41 18.29 -0.88
CA LYS A 102 -1.51 19.00 -1.55
C LYS A 102 -2.36 18.05 -2.40
N MET A 103 -1.75 17.18 -3.18
CA MET A 103 -2.47 16.21 -4.02
C MET A 103 -3.29 15.25 -3.16
N LEU A 104 -2.71 14.69 -2.09
CA LEU A 104 -3.40 13.81 -1.16
C LEU A 104 -4.56 14.51 -0.45
N ALA A 105 -4.38 15.74 0.03
CA ALA A 105 -5.46 16.53 0.63
C ALA A 105 -6.58 16.80 -0.37
N SER A 106 -6.24 17.10 -1.62
CA SER A 106 -7.23 17.32 -2.69
C SER A 106 -8.03 16.04 -3.00
N ILE A 107 -7.35 14.88 -3.10
CA ILE A 107 -8.03 13.59 -3.30
C ILE A 107 -8.91 13.27 -2.10
N ASP A 108 -8.46 13.59 -0.88
CA ASP A 108 -9.26 13.35 0.34
C ASP A 108 -10.54 14.18 0.34
N VAL A 109 -10.47 15.45 -0.04
CA VAL A 109 -11.65 16.32 -0.23
C VAL A 109 -12.57 15.77 -1.32
N LEU A 110 -12.04 15.46 -2.51
CA LEU A 110 -12.81 14.97 -3.65
C LEU A 110 -13.44 13.59 -3.38
N SER A 111 -12.84 12.80 -2.52
CA SER A 111 -13.35 11.48 -2.12
C SER A 111 -14.20 11.53 -0.86
N ASN A 112 -14.39 12.69 -0.24
CA ASN A 112 -15.09 12.86 1.04
C ASN A 112 -14.47 12.01 2.18
N GLY A 113 -13.14 12.16 2.36
CA GLY A 113 -12.42 11.58 3.49
C GLY A 113 -12.08 10.08 3.34
N ARG A 114 -11.92 9.58 2.09
CA ARG A 114 -11.66 8.15 1.84
C ARG A 114 -10.20 7.78 1.58
N VAL A 115 -9.25 8.70 1.68
CA VAL A 115 -7.83 8.41 1.45
C VAL A 115 -7.20 7.68 2.63
N THR A 116 -6.38 6.69 2.36
CA THR A 116 -5.40 6.09 3.29
C THR A 116 -4.05 6.07 2.59
N MET A 117 -3.03 6.64 3.21
CA MET A 117 -1.70 6.68 2.65
C MET A 117 -0.89 5.47 3.13
N GLY A 118 -0.71 4.46 2.29
CA GLY A 118 0.35 3.47 2.48
C GLY A 118 1.69 4.08 2.05
N ALA A 119 2.69 4.06 2.93
CA ALA A 119 3.96 4.77 2.77
C ALA A 119 5.14 3.81 2.73
N GLY A 120 5.86 3.79 1.62
CA GLY A 120 7.11 3.07 1.40
C GLY A 120 8.29 4.00 1.18
N VAL A 121 9.51 3.47 1.25
CA VAL A 121 10.74 4.27 1.06
C VAL A 121 11.37 4.06 -0.33
N GLY A 122 10.87 3.12 -1.13
CA GLY A 122 11.41 2.79 -2.44
C GLY A 122 12.55 1.79 -2.41
N TRP A 123 12.70 1.07 -3.52
CA TRP A 123 13.73 0.03 -3.74
C TRP A 123 14.59 0.30 -4.98
N LEU A 124 14.09 1.07 -5.94
CA LEU A 124 14.71 1.31 -7.25
C LEU A 124 15.51 2.62 -7.21
N ALA A 125 16.82 2.50 -6.97
CA ALA A 125 17.70 3.65 -6.84
C ALA A 125 17.77 4.47 -8.13
N GLU A 126 17.72 3.81 -9.28
CA GLU A 126 17.77 4.43 -10.60
C GLU A 126 16.53 5.31 -10.88
N GLU A 127 15.34 4.86 -10.48
CA GLU A 127 14.12 5.66 -10.57
C GLU A 127 14.23 6.92 -9.70
N MET A 128 14.69 6.76 -8.46
CA MET A 128 14.88 7.89 -7.55
C MET A 128 15.86 8.93 -8.11
N ALA A 129 16.93 8.48 -8.76
CA ALA A 129 17.91 9.36 -9.38
C ALA A 129 17.32 10.15 -10.56
N VAL A 130 16.53 9.50 -11.43
CA VAL A 130 15.84 10.16 -12.56
C VAL A 130 14.83 11.21 -12.07
N LEU A 131 14.14 10.93 -10.95
CA LEU A 131 13.14 11.83 -10.38
C LEU A 131 13.74 13.00 -9.58
N GLY A 132 15.06 13.05 -9.39
CA GLY A 132 15.70 14.04 -8.53
C GLY A 132 15.30 13.88 -7.05
N SER A 133 14.96 12.68 -6.64
CA SER A 133 14.67 12.35 -5.24
C SER A 133 15.91 12.54 -4.36
N PRO A 134 15.75 12.66 -3.03
CA PRO A 134 16.90 12.55 -2.13
C PRO A 134 17.73 11.29 -2.40
N PRO A 135 19.06 11.32 -2.16
CA PRO A 135 19.94 10.17 -2.40
C PRO A 135 19.39 8.88 -1.80
N TYR A 136 19.55 7.78 -2.50
CA TYR A 136 18.96 6.47 -2.14
C TYR A 136 19.30 6.05 -0.71
N GLU A 137 20.52 6.34 -0.25
CA GLU A 137 21.03 5.98 1.08
C GLU A 137 20.26 6.65 2.21
N VAL A 138 19.76 7.86 1.98
CA VAL A 138 19.02 8.65 2.97
C VAL A 138 17.49 8.55 2.79
N ARG A 139 17.00 7.75 1.84
CA ARG A 139 15.57 7.64 1.53
C ARG A 139 14.68 7.38 2.74
N GLY A 140 15.18 6.58 3.69
CA GLY A 140 14.45 6.29 4.94
C GLY A 140 14.34 7.51 5.86
N ALA A 141 15.41 8.31 5.99
CA ALA A 141 15.40 9.55 6.77
C ALA A 141 14.53 10.61 6.10
N ALA A 142 14.71 10.79 4.78
CA ALA A 142 13.90 11.71 3.98
C ALA A 142 12.40 11.36 4.07
N SER A 143 12.03 10.07 4.00
CA SER A 143 10.63 9.65 4.15
C SER A 143 10.06 9.98 5.53
N ASN A 144 10.84 9.82 6.60
CA ASN A 144 10.39 10.19 7.94
C ASN A 144 10.10 11.69 8.05
N GLU A 145 10.99 12.49 7.47
CA GLU A 145 10.86 13.95 7.46
C GLU A 145 9.66 14.40 6.59
N TYR A 146 9.46 13.77 5.42
CA TYR A 146 8.31 14.05 4.56
C TYR A 146 6.99 13.73 5.26
N ILE A 147 6.91 12.61 5.98
CA ILE A 147 5.73 12.24 6.78
C ILE A 147 5.44 13.31 7.86
N ALA A 148 6.48 13.82 8.53
CA ALA A 148 6.32 14.90 9.51
C ALA A 148 5.83 16.20 8.83
N ALA A 149 6.38 16.54 7.67
CA ALA A 149 5.95 17.68 6.87
C ALA A 149 4.50 17.56 6.39
N PHE A 150 4.05 16.37 5.96
CA PHE A 150 2.66 16.12 5.60
C PHE A 150 1.73 16.39 6.78
N ARG A 151 2.04 15.84 7.95
CA ARG A 151 1.23 16.09 9.16
C ARG A 151 1.17 17.58 9.51
N ALA A 152 2.30 18.31 9.46
CA ALA A 152 2.31 19.74 9.71
C ALA A 152 1.41 20.49 8.72
N LEU A 153 1.50 20.19 7.41
CA LEU A 153 0.68 20.81 6.37
C LEU A 153 -0.81 20.52 6.56
N TRP A 154 -1.19 19.28 6.93
CA TRP A 154 -2.59 18.88 7.08
C TRP A 154 -3.24 19.40 8.36
N THR A 155 -2.49 19.51 9.47
CA THR A 155 -3.10 19.72 10.80
C THR A 155 -2.85 21.09 11.40
N GLN A 156 -1.78 21.80 11.02
CA GLN A 156 -1.46 23.09 11.61
C GLN A 156 -2.17 24.22 10.87
N ALA A 157 -2.69 25.20 11.61
CA ALA A 157 -3.29 26.42 11.04
C ALA A 157 -2.25 27.26 10.30
N SER A 158 -1.03 27.39 10.87
CA SER A 158 0.13 28.02 10.25
C SER A 158 1.24 26.99 10.12
N PRO A 159 1.24 26.21 9.02
CA PRO A 159 2.18 25.09 8.89
C PRO A 159 3.60 25.58 8.72
N ALA A 160 4.50 24.99 9.51
CA ALA A 160 5.95 25.21 9.40
C ALA A 160 6.68 23.88 9.60
N HIS A 161 7.78 23.73 8.90
CA HIS A 161 8.68 22.60 9.05
C HIS A 161 10.11 23.04 8.74
N GLN A 162 11.06 22.56 9.53
CA GLN A 162 12.48 22.79 9.31
C GLN A 162 13.22 21.47 9.48
N GLY A 163 13.82 20.98 8.42
CA GLY A 163 14.54 19.73 8.36
C GLY A 163 15.67 19.76 7.35
N ALA A 164 16.31 18.61 7.16
CA ALA A 164 17.41 18.45 6.20
C ALA A 164 16.91 18.35 4.75
N HIS A 165 15.70 17.85 4.55
CA HIS A 165 15.13 17.56 3.24
C HIS A 165 13.91 18.41 2.89
N VAL A 166 13.26 19.04 3.88
CA VAL A 166 12.06 19.87 3.70
C VAL A 166 12.14 21.09 4.59
N ASN A 167 11.92 22.26 4.00
CA ASN A 167 11.84 23.51 4.75
C ASN A 167 10.71 24.36 4.20
N PHE A 168 9.80 24.78 5.07
CA PHE A 168 8.80 25.80 4.76
C PHE A 168 8.34 26.52 6.03
N ARG A 169 7.98 27.77 5.86
CA ARG A 169 7.37 28.64 6.88
C ARG A 169 6.54 29.69 6.18
N ASP A 170 5.67 30.34 6.92
CA ASP A 170 4.84 31.46 6.42
C ASP A 170 4.03 31.07 5.17
N VAL A 171 3.48 29.83 5.17
CA VAL A 171 2.69 29.30 4.08
C VAL A 171 1.24 29.13 4.49
N VAL A 172 0.33 29.35 3.55
CA VAL A 172 -1.08 28.97 3.64
C VAL A 172 -1.27 27.67 2.88
N PHE A 173 -1.78 26.66 3.55
CA PHE A 173 -2.03 25.34 2.95
C PHE A 173 -3.52 25.00 3.10
N GLU A 174 -4.26 25.16 2.01
CA GLU A 174 -5.70 24.83 1.90
C GLU A 174 -5.98 24.15 0.55
N PRO A 175 -6.97 23.23 0.47
CA PRO A 175 -7.80 22.76 1.59
C PRO A 175 -7.02 21.83 2.52
N LYS A 176 -7.44 21.75 3.77
CA LYS A 176 -7.04 20.65 4.66
C LYS A 176 -7.78 19.37 4.26
N PRO A 177 -7.25 18.19 4.59
CA PRO A 177 -8.00 16.95 4.44
C PRO A 177 -9.30 16.96 5.23
N VAL A 178 -10.33 16.31 4.72
CA VAL A 178 -11.62 16.11 5.44
C VAL A 178 -11.40 15.31 6.73
N GLN A 179 -10.47 14.36 6.71
CA GLN A 179 -10.14 13.50 7.85
C GLN A 179 -9.31 14.21 8.95
N THR A 180 -9.09 15.52 8.87
CA THR A 180 -8.13 16.27 9.72
C THR A 180 -6.68 15.86 9.47
N SER A 181 -6.37 14.57 9.49
CA SER A 181 -5.08 13.99 9.06
C SER A 181 -5.36 12.69 8.31
N ILE A 182 -4.77 12.53 7.13
CA ILE A 182 -4.88 11.28 6.36
C ILE A 182 -4.12 10.19 7.12
N PRO A 183 -4.73 9.00 7.38
CA PRO A 183 -4.05 7.89 8.01
C PRO A 183 -2.84 7.44 7.19
N ILE A 184 -1.68 7.24 7.85
CA ILE A 184 -0.43 6.83 7.22
C ILE A 184 -0.07 5.42 7.70
N TRP A 185 -0.19 4.45 6.81
CA TRP A 185 0.20 3.06 7.04
C TRP A 185 1.59 2.80 6.46
N ILE A 186 2.52 2.36 7.28
CA ILE A 186 3.90 2.13 6.85
C ILE A 186 4.02 0.74 6.23
N GLY A 187 4.47 0.70 4.97
CA GLY A 187 4.80 -0.52 4.25
C GLY A 187 6.18 -1.07 4.57
N GLY A 188 6.35 -2.36 4.30
CA GLY A 188 7.61 -3.09 4.46
C GLY A 188 7.71 -3.93 5.71
N GLU A 189 8.56 -4.97 5.64
CA GLU A 189 8.67 -6.08 6.58
C GLU A 189 9.91 -5.99 7.48
N GLY A 190 10.97 -5.35 6.97
CA GLY A 190 12.26 -5.26 7.65
C GLY A 190 12.25 -4.41 8.92
N LYS A 191 13.26 -4.59 9.77
CA LYS A 191 13.39 -3.90 11.07
C LYS A 191 13.19 -2.39 10.99
N ALA A 192 13.72 -1.72 9.96
CA ALA A 192 13.57 -0.27 9.78
C ALA A 192 12.12 0.14 9.49
N ALA A 193 11.39 -0.67 8.73
CA ALA A 193 9.97 -0.44 8.44
C ALA A 193 9.11 -0.67 9.69
N ARG A 194 9.31 -1.78 10.43
CA ARG A 194 8.63 -2.06 11.70
C ARG A 194 8.83 -0.93 12.72
N ARG A 195 10.08 -0.49 12.88
CA ARG A 195 10.41 0.66 13.75
C ARG A 195 9.69 1.94 13.32
N ARG A 196 9.65 2.24 12.02
CA ARG A 196 8.94 3.40 11.48
C ARG A 196 7.43 3.29 11.74
N ALA A 197 6.84 2.12 11.48
CA ALA A 197 5.43 1.86 11.71
C ALA A 197 5.04 2.11 13.17
N GLY A 198 5.77 1.54 14.12
CA GLY A 198 5.52 1.75 15.54
C GLY A 198 5.69 3.20 15.97
N ARG A 199 6.78 3.85 15.55
CA ARG A 199 7.13 5.18 16.07
C ARG A 199 6.35 6.33 15.46
N ILE A 200 6.06 6.29 14.15
CA ILE A 200 5.45 7.43 13.44
C ILE A 200 4.28 7.06 12.54
N GLY A 201 4.01 5.77 12.26
CA GLY A 201 2.86 5.34 11.46
C GLY A 201 1.56 5.38 12.25
N ASP A 202 0.43 5.50 11.55
CA ASP A 202 -0.90 5.24 12.11
C ASP A 202 -1.27 3.75 11.97
N GLY A 203 -0.53 3.03 11.11
CA GLY A 203 -0.65 1.59 10.92
C GLY A 203 0.58 0.96 10.31
N TRP A 204 0.58 -0.38 10.27
CA TRP A 204 1.57 -1.20 9.60
C TRP A 204 0.92 -1.99 8.47
N TYR A 205 1.54 -1.96 7.28
CA TYR A 205 1.00 -2.56 6.05
C TYR A 205 2.09 -3.34 5.30
N PRO A 206 2.48 -4.53 5.79
CA PRO A 206 3.49 -5.38 5.16
C PRO A 206 2.91 -6.19 4.01
N MET A 207 3.80 -6.65 3.11
CA MET A 207 3.55 -7.69 2.14
C MET A 207 3.99 -9.06 2.68
N ILE A 208 3.16 -10.11 2.50
CA ILE A 208 3.44 -11.41 3.11
C ILE A 208 4.62 -12.18 2.47
N ARG A 209 4.97 -11.86 1.22
CA ARG A 209 5.91 -12.63 0.39
C ARG A 209 7.24 -11.93 0.14
N ASN A 210 7.83 -11.33 1.16
CA ASN A 210 9.19 -10.82 1.05
C ASN A 210 10.18 -11.97 1.30
N PRO A 211 11.04 -12.38 0.33
CA PRO A 211 11.99 -13.48 0.54
C PRO A 211 13.01 -13.25 1.66
N LYS A 212 13.31 -11.98 1.98
CA LYS A 212 14.31 -11.63 3.03
C LYS A 212 13.70 -11.56 4.42
N ASP A 213 12.42 -11.19 4.51
CA ASP A 213 11.66 -11.07 5.75
C ASP A 213 10.26 -11.70 5.52
N PRO A 214 10.16 -13.03 5.36
CA PRO A 214 8.91 -13.68 5.00
C PRO A 214 7.87 -13.58 6.12
N LEU A 215 6.65 -13.21 5.75
CA LEU A 215 5.50 -13.16 6.61
C LEU A 215 4.39 -14.09 6.07
N ASP A 216 4.79 -15.19 5.44
CA ASP A 216 3.94 -16.15 4.75
C ASP A 216 3.20 -17.11 5.69
N THR A 217 3.37 -16.95 6.99
CA THR A 217 2.61 -17.64 8.05
C THR A 217 2.05 -16.66 9.05
N ALA A 218 0.91 -16.98 9.63
CA ALA A 218 0.29 -16.19 10.71
C ALA A 218 1.21 -16.02 11.92
N ALA A 219 2.02 -17.02 12.25
CA ALA A 219 2.98 -16.97 13.35
C ALA A 219 4.14 -15.97 13.08
N ALA A 220 4.72 -15.98 11.87
CA ALA A 220 5.76 -15.01 11.49
C ALA A 220 5.22 -13.58 11.48
N PHE A 221 3.98 -13.41 10.98
CA PHE A 221 3.29 -12.12 11.02
C PHE A 221 3.06 -11.64 12.46
N ALA A 222 2.52 -12.50 13.35
CA ALA A 222 2.28 -12.15 14.77
C ALA A 222 3.57 -11.73 15.48
N ALA A 223 4.68 -12.45 15.27
CA ALA A 223 5.98 -12.11 15.83
C ALA A 223 6.46 -10.73 15.37
N SER A 224 6.33 -10.43 14.07
CA SER A 224 6.71 -9.13 13.50
C SER A 224 5.79 -7.99 13.97
N LEU A 225 4.50 -8.26 14.15
CA LEU A 225 3.55 -7.29 14.70
C LEU A 225 3.89 -6.96 16.18
N ALA A 226 4.34 -7.95 16.96
CA ALA A 226 4.81 -7.70 18.31
C ALA A 226 6.02 -6.74 18.35
N ASP A 227 6.94 -6.84 17.37
CA ASP A 227 8.03 -5.87 17.23
C ASP A 227 7.52 -4.45 16.91
N VAL A 228 6.54 -4.33 16.03
CA VAL A 228 5.92 -3.02 15.69
C VAL A 228 5.28 -2.40 16.93
N ARG A 229 4.53 -3.19 17.70
CA ARG A 229 3.87 -2.75 18.94
C ARG A 229 4.89 -2.32 20.00
N ARG A 230 5.96 -3.08 20.17
CA ARG A 230 7.07 -2.71 21.07
C ARG A 230 7.72 -1.37 20.64
N GLU A 231 7.92 -1.12 19.37
CA GLU A 231 8.45 0.17 18.90
C GLU A 231 7.46 1.33 19.12
N ALA A 232 6.16 1.08 19.14
CA ALA A 232 5.17 2.08 19.52
C ALA A 232 5.26 2.41 21.02
N GLU A 233 5.36 1.39 21.88
CA GLU A 233 5.54 1.55 23.32
C GLU A 233 6.82 2.33 23.65
N LEU A 234 7.95 1.99 23.00
CA LEU A 234 9.22 2.70 23.15
C LEU A 234 9.14 4.17 22.70
N ALA A 235 8.19 4.51 21.85
CA ALA A 235 7.90 5.88 21.41
C ALA A 235 6.81 6.57 22.26
N GLY A 236 6.34 5.96 23.36
CA GLY A 236 5.29 6.49 24.23
C GLY A 236 3.90 6.49 23.60
N ARG A 237 3.67 5.63 22.60
CA ARG A 237 2.40 5.52 21.88
C ARG A 237 1.64 4.26 22.31
N ASP A 238 0.32 4.33 22.28
CA ASP A 238 -0.53 3.16 22.53
C ASP A 238 -0.42 2.19 21.34
N PRO A 239 0.15 0.98 21.51
CA PRO A 239 0.32 0.01 20.44
C PRO A 239 -1.00 -0.56 19.91
N MET A 240 -2.09 -0.48 20.69
CA MET A 240 -3.40 -1.00 20.29
C MET A 240 -4.15 -0.05 19.34
N ARG A 241 -3.73 1.21 19.28
CA ARG A 241 -4.28 2.20 18.33
C ARG A 241 -3.73 2.07 16.93
N LEU A 242 -2.70 1.25 16.72
CA LEU A 242 -2.18 0.99 15.38
C LEU A 242 -3.19 0.21 14.54
N ASP A 243 -3.43 0.68 13.34
CA ASP A 243 -4.06 -0.13 12.32
C ASP A 243 -3.10 -1.19 11.80
N VAL A 244 -3.66 -2.34 11.44
CA VAL A 244 -2.85 -3.47 10.98
C VAL A 244 -3.46 -4.00 9.69
N GLY A 245 -2.89 -3.60 8.57
CA GLY A 245 -3.22 -4.12 7.25
C GLY A 245 -2.20 -5.15 6.80
N VAL A 246 -2.58 -5.99 5.85
CA VAL A 246 -1.71 -6.99 5.22
C VAL A 246 -1.95 -6.98 3.72
N PHE A 247 -0.90 -7.00 2.92
CA PHE A 247 -1.00 -7.19 1.47
C PHE A 247 -0.63 -8.63 1.09
N ALA A 248 -1.63 -9.35 0.55
CA ALA A 248 -1.48 -10.69 -0.01
C ALA A 248 -1.56 -10.64 -1.54
N GLY A 249 -0.42 -10.41 -2.18
CA GLY A 249 -0.32 -10.46 -3.65
C GLY A 249 -0.37 -11.89 -4.18
N GLY A 250 -0.84 -12.07 -5.43
CA GLY A 250 -0.90 -13.37 -6.10
C GLY A 250 -1.98 -14.29 -5.55
N LEU A 251 -3.15 -13.73 -5.21
CA LEU A 251 -4.35 -14.51 -4.87
C LEU A 251 -4.75 -15.43 -6.05
N VAL A 252 -4.99 -16.71 -5.74
CA VAL A 252 -5.56 -17.69 -6.68
C VAL A 252 -6.65 -18.47 -5.96
N VAL A 253 -7.92 -18.25 -6.29
CA VAL A 253 -9.05 -19.05 -5.81
C VAL A 253 -9.34 -20.15 -6.83
N GLY A 254 -9.31 -21.40 -6.38
CA GLY A 254 -9.49 -22.60 -7.23
C GLY A 254 -8.40 -23.64 -6.95
N ALA A 255 -7.52 -23.89 -7.92
CA ALA A 255 -6.42 -24.83 -7.75
C ALA A 255 -5.29 -24.23 -6.89
N PRO A 256 -4.70 -25.01 -5.96
CA PRO A 256 -3.59 -24.53 -5.15
C PRO A 256 -2.31 -24.37 -5.99
N VAL A 257 -1.55 -23.32 -5.70
CA VAL A 257 -0.18 -23.19 -6.21
C VAL A 257 0.77 -23.79 -5.18
N LEU A 258 1.70 -24.62 -5.64
CA LEU A 258 2.72 -25.22 -4.80
C LEU A 258 4.06 -24.52 -5.01
N ASP A 259 4.81 -24.33 -3.94
CA ASP A 259 6.19 -23.87 -4.00
C ASP A 259 7.15 -24.99 -4.43
N ARG A 260 8.43 -24.69 -4.52
CA ARG A 260 9.47 -25.67 -4.93
C ARG A 260 9.61 -26.85 -3.96
N SER A 261 9.12 -26.74 -2.73
CA SER A 261 9.12 -27.81 -1.73
C SER A 261 7.86 -28.66 -1.78
N GLY A 262 6.89 -28.34 -2.64
CA GLY A 262 5.58 -28.99 -2.71
C GLY A 262 4.58 -28.46 -1.66
N LYS A 263 4.90 -27.44 -0.90
CA LYS A 263 4.01 -26.81 0.07
C LYS A 263 3.07 -25.84 -0.64
N ARG A 264 1.80 -25.81 -0.21
CA ARG A 264 0.82 -24.84 -0.72
C ARG A 264 1.24 -23.41 -0.37
N VAL A 265 1.24 -22.55 -1.35
CA VAL A 265 1.45 -21.12 -1.18
C VAL A 265 0.21 -20.49 -0.54
N ALA A 266 0.38 -19.70 0.50
CA ALA A 266 -0.72 -19.02 1.17
C ALA A 266 -1.55 -18.16 0.19
N PHE A 267 -2.84 -18.03 0.45
CA PHE A 267 -3.82 -17.35 -0.42
C PHE A 267 -3.93 -17.95 -1.84
N THR A 268 -3.70 -19.27 -1.95
CA THR A 268 -4.01 -20.04 -3.16
C THR A 268 -4.76 -21.34 -2.79
N GLY A 269 -5.66 -21.79 -3.65
CA GLY A 269 -6.44 -23.02 -3.41
C GLY A 269 -7.94 -22.79 -3.34
N SER A 270 -8.69 -23.74 -2.77
CA SER A 270 -10.14 -23.61 -2.65
C SER A 270 -10.55 -22.37 -1.84
N PRO A 271 -11.80 -21.88 -2.00
CA PRO A 271 -12.32 -20.77 -1.20
C PRO A 271 -12.12 -21.00 0.31
N ALA A 272 -12.34 -22.21 0.81
CA ALA A 272 -12.14 -22.55 2.22
C ALA A 272 -10.68 -22.42 2.65
N GLN A 273 -9.72 -22.88 1.83
CA GLN A 273 -8.29 -22.78 2.12
C GLN A 273 -7.82 -21.32 2.15
N VAL A 274 -8.30 -20.47 1.23
CA VAL A 274 -7.99 -19.05 1.21
C VAL A 274 -8.61 -18.34 2.43
N ALA A 275 -9.84 -18.71 2.80
CA ALA A 275 -10.48 -18.18 4.00
C ALA A 275 -9.77 -18.61 5.30
N ASP A 276 -9.26 -19.85 5.37
CA ASP A 276 -8.44 -20.34 6.49
C ASP A 276 -7.17 -19.50 6.64
N ASP A 277 -6.48 -19.22 5.53
CA ASP A 277 -5.33 -18.31 5.56
C ASP A 277 -5.74 -16.94 6.12
N ALA A 278 -6.82 -16.33 5.61
CA ALA A 278 -7.29 -15.03 6.07
C ALA A 278 -7.65 -15.02 7.57
N ARG A 279 -8.33 -16.09 8.07
CA ARG A 279 -8.62 -16.25 9.50
C ARG A 279 -7.33 -16.31 10.33
N GLY A 280 -6.32 -17.04 9.86
CA GLY A 280 -5.03 -17.10 10.54
C GLY A 280 -4.38 -15.75 10.73
N TYR A 281 -4.40 -14.88 9.72
CA TYR A 281 -3.90 -13.49 9.85
C TYR A 281 -4.80 -12.61 10.71
N LYS A 282 -6.11 -12.77 10.64
CA LYS A 282 -7.09 -12.10 11.52
C LYS A 282 -6.81 -12.41 12.99
N ASP A 283 -6.65 -13.69 13.32
CA ASP A 283 -6.35 -14.15 14.68
C ASP A 283 -4.97 -13.70 15.16
N ALA A 284 -4.01 -13.54 14.23
CA ALA A 284 -2.70 -12.96 14.48
C ALA A 284 -2.72 -11.42 14.65
N GLY A 285 -3.87 -10.78 14.48
CA GLY A 285 -4.08 -9.36 14.76
C GLY A 285 -4.22 -8.46 13.54
N ALA A 286 -4.31 -9.00 12.33
CA ALA A 286 -4.61 -8.21 11.14
C ALA A 286 -6.08 -7.76 11.14
N LYS A 287 -6.31 -6.46 10.92
CA LYS A 287 -7.64 -5.85 10.81
C LYS A 287 -8.11 -5.78 9.35
N HIS A 288 -7.17 -5.62 8.42
CA HIS A 288 -7.42 -5.38 7.01
C HIS A 288 -6.56 -6.32 6.16
N LEU A 289 -7.17 -6.95 5.16
CA LEU A 289 -6.51 -7.80 4.18
C LEU A 289 -6.76 -7.25 2.77
N VAL A 290 -5.71 -6.76 2.14
CA VAL A 290 -5.74 -6.35 0.73
C VAL A 290 -5.17 -7.46 -0.12
N VAL A 291 -5.97 -7.99 -1.04
CA VAL A 291 -5.54 -9.04 -1.95
C VAL A 291 -5.20 -8.46 -3.32
N GLY A 292 -4.25 -9.09 -4.01
CA GLY A 292 -3.90 -8.72 -5.38
C GLY A 292 -3.90 -9.95 -6.28
N PHE A 293 -4.54 -9.81 -7.44
CA PHE A 293 -4.43 -10.74 -8.54
C PHE A 293 -4.23 -9.96 -9.84
N GLU A 294 -3.31 -10.39 -10.66
CA GLU A 294 -3.03 -9.73 -11.93
C GLU A 294 -3.76 -10.46 -13.06
N SER A 295 -4.39 -9.70 -13.95
CA SER A 295 -4.86 -10.14 -15.24
C SER A 295 -4.74 -8.98 -16.24
N ASN A 296 -4.43 -9.31 -17.50
CA ASN A 296 -4.48 -8.36 -18.60
C ASN A 296 -5.87 -8.32 -19.25
N VAL A 297 -6.76 -9.23 -18.87
CA VAL A 297 -8.11 -9.37 -19.43
C VAL A 297 -9.13 -8.92 -18.40
N LEU A 298 -9.94 -7.92 -18.75
CA LEU A 298 -10.89 -7.29 -17.83
C LEU A 298 -11.94 -8.28 -17.30
N SER A 299 -12.51 -9.12 -18.18
CA SER A 299 -13.49 -10.13 -17.75
C SER A 299 -12.92 -11.10 -16.72
N GLU A 300 -11.69 -11.59 -16.91
CA GLU A 300 -11.04 -12.47 -15.93
C GLU A 300 -10.77 -11.75 -14.60
N ALA A 301 -10.38 -10.47 -14.65
CA ALA A 301 -10.14 -9.69 -13.43
C ALA A 301 -11.45 -9.51 -12.65
N LEU A 302 -12.55 -9.22 -13.33
CA LEU A 302 -13.88 -9.12 -12.74
C LEU A 302 -14.36 -10.46 -12.15
N ASP A 303 -14.19 -11.55 -12.90
CA ASP A 303 -14.58 -12.89 -12.42
C ASP A 303 -13.80 -13.29 -11.16
N ARG A 304 -12.49 -13.05 -11.11
CA ARG A 304 -11.66 -13.32 -9.91
C ARG A 304 -12.09 -12.47 -8.72
N LEU A 305 -12.44 -11.20 -8.95
CA LEU A 305 -12.97 -10.32 -7.92
C LEU A 305 -14.31 -10.84 -7.38
N GLU A 306 -15.21 -11.27 -8.26
CA GLU A 306 -16.50 -11.85 -7.88
C GLU A 306 -16.34 -13.11 -7.04
N VAL A 307 -15.51 -14.05 -7.50
CA VAL A 307 -15.22 -15.30 -6.78
C VAL A 307 -14.66 -15.00 -5.38
N PHE A 308 -13.67 -14.10 -5.29
CA PHE A 308 -13.12 -13.71 -3.99
C PHE A 308 -14.19 -13.12 -3.06
N ALA A 309 -14.96 -12.15 -3.55
CA ALA A 309 -15.95 -11.45 -2.73
C ALA A 309 -17.13 -12.33 -2.31
N LYS A 310 -17.56 -13.26 -3.17
CA LYS A 310 -18.75 -14.08 -2.92
C LYS A 310 -18.45 -15.43 -2.27
N GLU A 311 -17.28 -16.01 -2.52
CA GLU A 311 -16.96 -17.36 -2.07
C GLU A 311 -15.94 -17.40 -0.92
N VAL A 312 -15.08 -16.35 -0.79
CA VAL A 312 -14.06 -16.31 0.26
C VAL A 312 -14.47 -15.40 1.41
N VAL A 313 -14.84 -14.16 1.11
CA VAL A 313 -15.14 -13.12 2.14
C VAL A 313 -16.19 -13.59 3.15
N PRO A 314 -17.31 -14.24 2.75
CA PRO A 314 -18.33 -14.69 3.70
C PRO A 314 -17.87 -15.81 4.65
N LEU A 315 -16.74 -16.45 4.36
CA LEU A 315 -16.18 -17.52 5.19
C LEU A 315 -15.23 -17.03 6.29
N VAL A 316 -14.86 -15.74 6.32
CA VAL A 316 -13.89 -15.14 7.27
C VAL A 316 -14.59 -14.27 8.31
#